data_053269dfd7d5c8b43e55ef13258fb881
#
_entry.id   053269dfd7d5c8b43e55ef13258fb881
#
_cell.length_a   1.000
_cell.length_b   1.000
_cell.length_c   1.000
_cell.angle_alpha   90.00
_cell.angle_beta   90.00
_cell.angle_gamma   90.00
#
_symmetry.space_group_name_H-M   'P 1'
#
loop_
_entity.id
_entity.type
_entity.pdbx_description
1 polymer ?
#
loop_
_entity_poly.entity_id
_entity_poly.type
_entity_poly.pdbx_seq_one_letter_code
_entity_poly.pdbx_strand_id
1 'polypeptide(L)'
;MIKQFSIVLILAVIAEMLGCPSFAGERARPNVVFIMADDMGFSDAGCYGGDIATPNLDALAAGGLRFTQFYNTARCWPSRGVLLTGHYAQAIRRDGIPGTRFGSQGQRPAWAPLLPEMLRPVGY
;
A
#
# COMPACT_ATOMS: atom_id res chain seq x y z
N MET A 1 12.04 -46.86 36.88
CA MET A 1 10.86 -46.19 36.31
C MET A 1 11.12 -44.73 35.89
N ILE A 2 11.84 -43.91 36.65
CA ILE A 2 12.07 -42.48 36.36
C ILE A 2 12.84 -42.23 35.04
N LYS A 3 13.81 -43.08 34.66
CA LYS A 3 14.61 -42.89 33.44
C LYS A 3 13.83 -43.12 32.13
N GLN A 4 12.80 -43.95 32.14
CA GLN A 4 11.97 -44.18 30.95
C GLN A 4 11.00 -42.99 30.67
N PHE A 5 10.48 -42.34 31.72
CA PHE A 5 9.63 -41.15 31.56
C PHE A 5 10.40 -39.98 30.96
N SER A 6 11.67 -39.79 31.36
CA SER A 6 12.48 -38.70 30.83
C SER A 6 12.81 -38.85 29.35
N ILE A 7 13.02 -40.08 28.86
CA ILE A 7 13.31 -40.34 27.43
C ILE A 7 12.08 -40.11 26.58
N VAL A 8 10.88 -40.50 27.03
CA VAL A 8 9.63 -40.29 26.30
C VAL A 8 9.31 -38.80 26.20
N LEU A 9 9.54 -38.03 27.28
CA LEU A 9 9.30 -36.58 27.28
C LEU A 9 10.28 -35.85 26.33
N ILE A 10 11.54 -36.25 26.29
CA ILE A 10 12.54 -35.67 25.38
C ILE A 10 12.21 -35.98 23.91
N LEU A 11 11.77 -37.21 23.62
CA LEU A 11 11.36 -37.58 22.26
C LEU A 11 10.09 -36.87 21.82
N ALA A 12 9.15 -36.58 22.71
CA ALA A 12 7.95 -35.80 22.40
C ALA A 12 8.30 -34.34 22.07
N VAL A 13 9.20 -33.71 22.82
CA VAL A 13 9.66 -32.34 22.59
C VAL A 13 10.45 -32.22 21.27
N ILE A 14 11.26 -33.22 20.95
CA ILE A 14 12.00 -33.26 19.68
C ILE A 14 11.03 -33.47 18.49
N ALA A 15 9.98 -34.27 18.64
CA ALA A 15 8.98 -34.46 17.61
C ALA A 15 8.18 -33.18 17.32
N GLU A 16 7.89 -32.37 18.33
CA GLU A 16 7.26 -31.06 18.15
C GLU A 16 8.17 -30.03 17.49
N MET A 17 9.49 -30.11 17.73
CA MET A 17 10.47 -29.23 17.06
C MET A 17 10.76 -29.60 15.59
N LEU A 18 10.58 -30.87 15.23
CA LEU A 18 10.83 -31.36 13.85
C LEU A 18 9.58 -31.37 12.98
N GLY A 19 8.40 -31.07 13.52
CA GLY A 19 7.10 -31.36 12.90
C GLY A 19 6.22 -30.17 12.57
N CYS A 20 6.72 -28.94 12.43
CA CYS A 20 5.92 -27.90 11.81
C CYS A 20 6.29 -27.82 10.31
N PRO A 21 5.59 -28.52 9.40
CA PRO A 21 5.65 -28.13 8.00
C PRO A 21 5.08 -26.71 7.95
N SER A 22 5.96 -25.75 7.76
CA SER A 22 5.56 -24.40 7.42
C SER A 22 4.87 -24.53 6.06
N PHE A 23 3.54 -24.71 6.06
CA PHE A 23 2.72 -24.52 4.88
C PHE A 23 2.74 -23.03 4.54
N ALA A 24 3.89 -22.55 4.10
CA ALA A 24 3.96 -21.37 3.27
C ALA A 24 3.36 -21.77 1.91
N GLY A 25 2.05 -22.05 1.90
CA GLY A 25 1.29 -22.11 0.67
C GLY A 25 1.58 -20.80 -0.06
N GLU A 26 1.96 -20.89 -1.31
CA GLU A 26 2.17 -19.76 -2.19
C GLU A 26 0.92 -18.88 -2.06
N ARG A 27 1.03 -17.78 -1.28
CA ARG A 27 -0.10 -16.89 -1.07
C ARG A 27 -0.43 -16.31 -2.43
N ALA A 28 -1.61 -16.66 -2.96
CA ALA A 28 -2.12 -16.06 -4.17
C ALA A 28 -2.00 -14.53 -4.02
N ARG A 29 -1.27 -13.92 -4.95
CA ARG A 29 -1.08 -12.47 -4.93
C ARG A 29 -2.40 -11.81 -5.26
N PRO A 30 -2.96 -10.96 -4.38
CA PRO A 30 -4.22 -10.31 -4.65
C PRO A 30 -4.07 -9.31 -5.79
N ASN A 31 -5.10 -9.17 -6.61
CA ASN A 31 -5.18 -8.04 -7.53
C ASN A 31 -5.33 -6.75 -6.71
N VAL A 32 -4.60 -5.71 -7.10
CA VAL A 32 -4.67 -4.39 -6.47
C VAL A 32 -5.23 -3.40 -7.48
N VAL A 33 -6.39 -2.83 -7.17
CA VAL A 33 -7.00 -1.75 -7.95
C VAL A 33 -6.76 -0.43 -7.23
N PHE A 34 -6.10 0.49 -7.89
CA PHE A 34 -5.84 1.81 -7.37
C PHE A 34 -6.72 2.84 -8.08
N ILE A 35 -7.62 3.50 -7.35
CA ILE A 35 -8.53 4.51 -7.88
C ILE A 35 -8.10 5.87 -7.35
N MET A 36 -7.72 6.79 -8.25
CA MET A 36 -7.40 8.16 -7.91
C MET A 36 -8.45 9.08 -8.53
N ALA A 37 -9.22 9.74 -7.68
CA ALA A 37 -10.14 10.77 -8.11
C ALA A 37 -9.38 12.05 -8.49
N ASP A 38 -9.87 12.77 -9.47
CA ASP A 38 -9.35 14.08 -9.90
C ASP A 38 -10.25 15.17 -9.30
N ASP A 39 -9.62 16.16 -8.68
CA ASP A 39 -10.27 17.32 -8.06
C ASP A 39 -11.40 16.97 -7.03
N MET A 40 -11.35 15.80 -6.42
CA MET A 40 -12.29 15.39 -5.37
C MET A 40 -11.79 15.82 -4.00
N GLY A 41 -12.60 16.58 -3.27
CA GLY A 41 -12.32 16.98 -1.91
C GLY A 41 -12.70 15.91 -0.88
N PHE A 42 -12.19 16.04 0.33
CA PHE A 42 -12.46 15.11 1.44
C PHE A 42 -13.96 14.98 1.73
N SER A 43 -14.69 16.07 1.71
CA SER A 43 -16.11 16.12 2.04
C SER A 43 -17.04 15.91 0.84
N ASP A 44 -16.54 15.52 -0.34
CA ASP A 44 -17.40 15.33 -1.51
C ASP A 44 -18.08 13.94 -1.50
N ALA A 45 -17.41 12.93 -0.95
CA ALA A 45 -17.99 11.59 -0.84
C ALA A 45 -18.97 11.48 0.34
N GLY A 46 -20.08 10.76 0.13
CA GLY A 46 -21.12 10.55 1.15
C GLY A 46 -20.58 9.90 2.42
N CYS A 47 -19.63 8.96 2.31
CA CYS A 47 -19.01 8.31 3.47
C CYS A 47 -18.19 9.25 4.38
N TYR A 48 -17.90 10.46 3.94
CA TYR A 48 -17.29 11.54 4.72
C TYR A 48 -18.24 12.69 5.02
N GLY A 49 -19.54 12.51 4.77
CA GLY A 49 -20.57 13.51 5.05
C GLY A 49 -20.82 14.47 3.88
N GLY A 50 -20.40 14.13 2.66
CA GLY A 50 -20.64 14.91 1.47
C GLY A 50 -22.10 14.90 1.00
N ASP A 51 -22.49 15.96 0.32
CA ASP A 51 -23.83 16.09 -0.26
C ASP A 51 -24.00 15.32 -1.58
N ILE A 52 -22.91 14.81 -2.14
CA ILE A 52 -22.93 14.05 -3.39
C ILE A 52 -23.24 12.58 -3.06
N ALA A 53 -24.24 12.03 -3.75
CA ALA A 53 -24.56 10.61 -3.62
C ALA A 53 -23.45 9.75 -4.24
N THR A 54 -22.71 9.04 -3.41
CA THR A 54 -21.62 8.14 -3.82
C THR A 54 -21.80 6.70 -3.31
N PRO A 55 -22.94 6.02 -3.66
CA PRO A 55 -23.35 4.79 -3.01
C PRO A 55 -22.33 3.65 -3.13
N ASN A 56 -21.60 3.55 -4.23
CA ASN A 56 -20.58 2.52 -4.40
C ASN A 56 -19.32 2.81 -3.58
N LEU A 57 -18.91 4.06 -3.45
CA LEU A 57 -17.80 4.45 -2.57
C LEU A 57 -18.19 4.29 -1.10
N ASP A 58 -19.42 4.63 -0.76
CA ASP A 58 -19.96 4.48 0.59
C ASP A 58 -20.02 3.01 1.01
N ALA A 59 -20.41 2.12 0.09
CA ALA A 59 -20.40 0.67 0.32
C ALA A 59 -18.97 0.11 0.51
N LEU A 60 -18.01 0.55 -0.30
CA LEU A 60 -16.59 0.21 -0.11
C LEU A 60 -16.08 0.71 1.24
N ALA A 61 -16.42 1.94 1.60
CA ALA A 61 -16.01 2.55 2.85
C ALA A 61 -16.61 1.84 4.08
N ALA A 62 -17.85 1.35 3.97
CA ALA A 62 -18.51 0.60 5.04
C ALA A 62 -17.87 -0.77 5.28
N GLY A 63 -17.34 -1.41 4.24
CA GLY A 63 -16.66 -2.70 4.32
C GLY A 63 -15.14 -2.62 4.49
N GLY A 64 -14.57 -1.42 4.54
CA GLY A 64 -13.14 -1.21 4.51
C GLY A 64 -12.60 -0.24 5.56
N LEU A 65 -11.36 0.19 5.38
CA LEU A 65 -10.71 1.16 6.24
C LEU A 65 -10.87 2.58 5.65
N ARG A 66 -11.38 3.51 6.46
CA ARG A 66 -11.46 4.93 6.12
C ARG A 66 -10.40 5.71 6.90
N PHE A 67 -9.60 6.49 6.18
CA PHE A 67 -8.66 7.42 6.80
C PHE A 67 -9.32 8.79 6.95
N THR A 68 -9.25 9.36 8.14
CA THR A 68 -9.74 10.72 8.43
C THR A 68 -8.63 11.78 8.32
N GLN A 69 -7.38 11.35 8.33
CA GLN A 69 -6.20 12.20 8.19
C GLN A 69 -5.25 11.58 7.17
N PHE A 70 -5.58 11.76 5.90
CA PHE A 70 -4.76 11.30 4.78
C PHE A 70 -4.41 12.49 3.91
N TYR A 71 -3.15 12.89 3.94
CA TYR A 71 -2.67 14.08 3.25
C TYR A 71 -1.99 13.73 1.94
N ASN A 72 -2.25 14.53 0.92
CA ASN A 72 -1.58 14.47 -0.36
C ASN A 72 -0.91 15.81 -0.67
N THR A 73 -0.42 16.00 -1.89
CA THR A 73 0.22 17.25 -2.31
C THR A 73 -0.76 18.30 -2.81
N ALA A 74 -2.06 18.06 -2.70
CA ALA A 74 -3.17 18.92 -3.13
C ALA A 74 -3.09 19.39 -4.60
N ARG A 75 -2.34 18.69 -5.45
CA ARG A 75 -2.21 18.96 -6.89
C ARG A 75 -2.06 17.68 -7.68
N CYS A 76 -2.62 17.66 -8.90
CA CYS A 76 -2.74 16.46 -9.75
C CYS A 76 -1.40 15.74 -9.99
N TRP A 77 -0.47 16.36 -10.67
CA TRP A 77 0.74 15.70 -11.09
C TRP A 77 1.75 15.42 -9.97
N PRO A 78 1.94 16.27 -8.95
CA PRO A 78 2.76 15.91 -7.80
C PRO A 78 2.20 14.71 -7.03
N SER A 79 0.89 14.67 -6.77
CA SER A 79 0.24 13.55 -6.09
C SER A 79 0.40 12.23 -6.86
N ARG A 80 0.24 12.26 -8.18
CA ARG A 80 0.46 11.09 -9.04
C ARG A 80 1.92 10.61 -8.99
N GLY A 81 2.87 11.55 -9.00
CA GLY A 81 4.29 11.24 -8.88
C GLY A 81 4.64 10.61 -7.53
N VAL A 82 4.15 11.19 -6.43
CA VAL A 82 4.35 10.67 -5.07
C VAL A 82 3.76 9.27 -4.94
N LEU A 83 2.52 9.07 -5.41
CA LEU A 83 1.86 7.79 -5.38
C LEU A 83 2.63 6.70 -6.13
N LEU A 84 3.11 7.02 -7.33
CA LEU A 84 3.77 6.03 -8.19
C LEU A 84 5.21 5.72 -7.76
N THR A 85 5.82 6.54 -6.94
CA THR A 85 7.24 6.37 -6.55
C THR A 85 7.46 6.18 -5.06
N GLY A 86 6.50 6.57 -4.21
CA GLY A 86 6.65 6.59 -2.76
C GLY A 86 7.57 7.71 -2.25
N HIS A 87 7.99 8.65 -3.10
CA HIS A 87 8.91 9.73 -2.76
C HIS A 87 8.22 11.10 -2.82
N TYR A 88 8.69 12.04 -2.01
CA TYR A 88 8.19 13.42 -2.06
C TYR A 88 8.35 14.05 -3.45
N ALA A 89 7.39 14.85 -3.85
CA ALA A 89 7.33 15.47 -5.17
C ALA A 89 8.59 16.27 -5.51
N GLN A 90 9.16 16.97 -4.52
CA GLN A 90 10.40 17.73 -4.65
C GLN A 90 11.59 16.82 -4.98
N ALA A 91 11.71 15.69 -4.28
CA ALA A 91 12.80 14.73 -4.48
C ALA A 91 12.79 14.14 -5.89
N ILE A 92 11.59 13.88 -6.43
CA ILE A 92 11.41 13.34 -7.78
C ILE A 92 11.24 14.42 -8.87
N ARG A 93 11.45 15.69 -8.54
CA ARG A 93 11.34 16.84 -9.45
C ARG A 93 9.94 16.98 -10.09
N ARG A 94 8.89 16.74 -9.27
CA ARG A 94 7.48 16.78 -9.69
C ARG A 94 6.64 17.75 -8.83
N ASP A 95 7.25 18.78 -8.30
CA ASP A 95 6.64 19.81 -7.48
C ASP A 95 6.39 21.14 -8.22
N GLY A 96 6.81 21.24 -9.48
CA GLY A 96 6.67 22.46 -10.28
C GLY A 96 5.23 22.86 -10.53
N ILE A 97 5.00 24.17 -10.69
CA ILE A 97 3.73 24.75 -11.10
C ILE A 97 3.83 25.11 -12.57
N PRO A 98 3.00 24.53 -13.46
CA PRO A 98 3.01 24.88 -14.88
C PRO A 98 2.90 26.38 -15.12
N GLY A 99 3.70 26.91 -16.05
CA GLY A 99 3.71 28.34 -16.37
C GLY A 99 4.41 29.24 -15.36
N THR A 100 5.03 28.69 -14.33
CA THR A 100 5.78 29.46 -13.31
C THR A 100 7.23 29.00 -13.22
N ARG A 101 8.06 29.78 -12.47
CA ARG A 101 9.43 29.40 -12.13
C ARG A 101 9.53 28.65 -10.79
N PHE A 102 8.40 28.37 -10.16
CA PHE A 102 8.38 27.71 -8.85
C PHE A 102 8.33 26.18 -8.99
N GLY A 103 9.13 25.53 -8.20
CA GLY A 103 9.27 24.08 -8.17
C GLY A 103 10.01 23.51 -9.39
N SER A 104 10.08 22.20 -9.48
CA SER A 104 10.80 21.49 -10.53
C SER A 104 9.84 20.68 -11.43
N GLN A 105 10.01 20.84 -12.74
CA GLN A 105 9.31 20.08 -13.78
C GLN A 105 10.29 19.15 -14.53
N GLY A 106 11.39 18.79 -13.88
CA GLY A 106 12.44 17.95 -14.45
C GLY A 106 12.01 16.51 -14.68
N GLN A 107 12.88 15.75 -15.31
CA GLN A 107 12.70 14.31 -15.43
C GLN A 107 12.83 13.64 -14.07
N ARG A 108 12.03 12.60 -13.86
CA ARG A 108 12.14 11.73 -12.68
C ARG A 108 13.57 11.16 -12.60
N PRO A 109 14.24 11.25 -11.44
CA PRO A 109 15.56 10.65 -11.27
C PRO A 109 15.51 9.12 -11.45
N ALA A 110 16.55 8.53 -12.01
CA ALA A 110 16.62 7.10 -12.26
C ALA A 110 16.57 6.25 -10.95
N TRP A 111 17.02 6.82 -9.83
CA TRP A 111 17.00 6.16 -8.54
C TRP A 111 15.59 6.01 -7.92
N ALA A 112 14.57 6.69 -8.48
CA ALA A 112 13.18 6.63 -8.00
C ALA A 112 12.33 5.79 -8.96
N PRO A 113 12.33 4.45 -8.85
CA PRO A 113 11.54 3.58 -9.73
C PRO A 113 10.05 3.81 -9.55
N LEU A 114 9.27 3.52 -10.57
CA LEU A 114 7.81 3.52 -10.49
C LEU A 114 7.30 2.24 -9.82
N LEU A 115 6.17 2.32 -9.16
CA LEU A 115 5.52 1.18 -8.52
C LEU A 115 5.40 -0.05 -9.46
N PRO A 116 5.01 0.07 -10.74
CA PRO A 116 5.02 -1.07 -11.65
C PRO A 116 6.41 -1.64 -11.92
N GLU A 117 7.44 -0.79 -11.93
CA GLU A 117 8.83 -1.24 -12.10
C GLU A 117 9.30 -2.07 -10.90
N MET A 118 8.85 -1.70 -9.70
CA MET A 118 9.16 -2.44 -8.46
C MET A 118 8.36 -3.74 -8.32
N LEU A 119 7.13 -3.77 -8.82
CA LEU A 119 6.24 -4.92 -8.66
C LEU A 119 6.44 -6.01 -9.72
N ARG A 120 6.89 -5.64 -10.92
CA ARG A 120 7.14 -6.59 -12.02
C ARG A 120 8.06 -7.76 -11.62
N PRO A 121 9.21 -7.56 -10.95
CA PRO A 121 10.10 -8.68 -10.56
C PRO A 121 9.47 -9.65 -9.57
N VAL A 122 8.45 -9.23 -8.84
CA VAL A 122 7.72 -10.05 -7.87
C VAL A 122 6.41 -10.60 -8.43
N GLY A 123 6.19 -10.45 -9.74
CA GLY A 123 5.13 -11.13 -10.49
C GLY A 123 3.78 -10.41 -10.54
N TYR A 124 3.78 -9.09 -10.45
CA TYR A 124 2.62 -8.24 -10.79
C TYR A 124 2.77 -7.64 -12.18
#